data_cef6dad99aa16c74395f8577a4e4ae82
#
_entry.id   cef6dad99aa16c74395f8577a4e4ae82
#
_cell.length_a   1.000
_cell.length_b   1.000
_cell.length_c   1.000
_cell.angle_alpha   90.00
_cell.angle_beta   90.00
_cell.angle_gamma   90.00
#
_symmetry.space_group_name_H-M   'P 1'
#
loop_
_entity.id
_entity.type
_entity.pdbx_description
1 polymer ?
#
loop_
_entity_poly.entity_id
_entity_poly.type
_entity_poly.pdbx_seq_one_letter_code
_entity_poly.pdbx_strand_id
1 'polypeptide(L)'
;MKLKILVSAIVSIIMWPASITAQSELIPMIEIPAGNFYMGTLGEDENYDEAPMHKVYISKPFKIGLTEVTNAQYELFCPKHKLLRGKNGFSSEDDEAVVFVTYQDAVAFCDWLTRKEGKTYRLPTEAEWEYACKAGRYWNFYMDDKLPAAWQKNQVIAATPKPLSLRVAQTPPNDWGLYDMCGNVEEWCLDWYGPYIDKEQTDPVGYSDGIARVTRGGSHNTPMKYLRSANRMAMLPEDKHAMTGFRVVQA
;
A
#
# COMPACT_ATOMS: atom_id res chain seq x y z
N MET A 1 -81.27 -25.33 -14.77
CA MET A 1 -80.20 -24.41 -15.22
C MET A 1 -79.14 -24.35 -14.13
N LYS A 2 -78.02 -25.04 -14.27
CA LYS A 2 -76.99 -25.15 -13.24
C LYS A 2 -75.86 -24.17 -13.61
N LEU A 3 -75.66 -23.18 -12.79
CA LEU A 3 -74.60 -22.17 -12.92
C LEU A 3 -73.26 -22.76 -12.48
N LYS A 4 -72.25 -22.88 -13.38
CA LYS A 4 -70.91 -23.29 -13.05
C LYS A 4 -70.10 -22.02 -12.71
N ILE A 5 -69.64 -21.94 -11.47
CA ILE A 5 -68.71 -20.89 -11.02
C ILE A 5 -67.27 -21.37 -11.34
N LEU A 6 -66.58 -20.67 -12.20
CA LEU A 6 -65.15 -20.86 -12.49
C LEU A 6 -64.36 -20.09 -11.42
N VAL A 7 -63.64 -20.81 -10.56
CA VAL A 7 -62.67 -20.19 -9.63
C VAL A 7 -61.31 -20.12 -10.33
N SER A 8 -60.86 -18.92 -10.64
CA SER A 8 -59.55 -18.65 -11.22
C SER A 8 -58.53 -18.50 -10.08
N ALA A 9 -57.62 -19.45 -9.96
CA ALA A 9 -56.53 -19.34 -8.98
C ALA A 9 -55.42 -18.44 -9.52
N ILE A 10 -55.22 -17.30 -8.87
CA ILE A 10 -54.09 -16.42 -9.13
C ILE A 10 -52.89 -16.94 -8.35
N VAL A 11 -51.93 -17.52 -9.04
CA VAL A 11 -50.64 -17.89 -8.45
C VAL A 11 -49.77 -16.64 -8.41
N SER A 12 -49.63 -16.04 -7.23
CA SER A 12 -48.69 -14.93 -6.99
C SER A 12 -47.28 -15.52 -6.83
N ILE A 13 -46.43 -15.31 -7.83
CA ILE A 13 -45.00 -15.64 -7.73
C ILE A 13 -44.34 -14.56 -6.86
N ILE A 14 -44.05 -14.90 -5.61
CA ILE A 14 -43.28 -14.07 -4.72
C ILE A 14 -41.81 -14.20 -5.17
N MET A 15 -41.29 -13.23 -5.92
CA MET A 15 -39.86 -13.11 -6.17
C MET A 15 -39.17 -12.67 -4.87
N TRP A 16 -38.45 -13.59 -4.25
CA TRP A 16 -37.54 -13.28 -3.13
C TRP A 16 -36.38 -12.44 -3.68
N PRO A 17 -36.09 -11.26 -3.10
CA PRO A 17 -34.91 -10.52 -3.52
C PRO A 17 -33.68 -11.36 -3.18
N ALA A 18 -32.87 -11.71 -4.18
CA ALA A 18 -31.57 -12.31 -3.96
C ALA A 18 -30.75 -11.33 -3.10
N SER A 19 -30.48 -11.72 -1.88
CA SER A 19 -29.55 -10.99 -1.01
C SER A 19 -28.19 -11.03 -1.68
N ILE A 20 -27.78 -9.92 -2.30
CA ILE A 20 -26.40 -9.69 -2.72
C ILE A 20 -25.62 -9.58 -1.42
N THR A 21 -25.06 -10.67 -0.94
CA THR A 21 -24.02 -10.61 0.08
C THR A 21 -22.85 -9.88 -0.54
N ALA A 22 -22.61 -8.65 -0.09
CA ALA A 22 -21.40 -7.92 -0.45
C ALA A 22 -20.21 -8.82 -0.05
N GLN A 23 -19.51 -9.36 -1.05
CA GLN A 23 -18.32 -10.15 -0.82
C GLN A 23 -17.31 -9.19 -0.17
N SER A 24 -16.84 -9.50 1.04
CA SER A 24 -15.84 -8.67 1.71
C SER A 24 -14.59 -8.58 0.82
N GLU A 25 -14.15 -7.34 0.57
CA GLU A 25 -12.91 -7.11 -0.16
C GLU A 25 -11.76 -7.86 0.50
N LEU A 26 -10.90 -8.48 -0.30
CA LEU A 26 -9.75 -9.24 0.21
C LEU A 26 -8.75 -8.32 0.92
N ILE A 27 -8.57 -7.12 0.37
CA ILE A 27 -7.70 -6.10 0.95
C ILE A 27 -8.60 -4.99 1.53
N PRO A 28 -8.54 -4.73 2.85
CA PRO A 28 -9.18 -3.56 3.43
C PRO A 28 -8.62 -2.28 2.81
N MET A 29 -9.49 -1.47 2.24
CA MET A 29 -9.13 -0.25 1.51
C MET A 29 -9.70 0.98 2.19
N ILE A 30 -9.00 2.12 2.04
CA ILE A 30 -9.51 3.42 2.45
C ILE A 30 -9.50 4.38 1.25
N GLU A 31 -10.51 5.25 1.17
CA GLU A 31 -10.59 6.26 0.14
C GLU A 31 -9.76 7.49 0.51
N ILE A 32 -8.90 7.90 -0.40
CA ILE A 32 -8.05 9.08 -0.32
C ILE A 32 -8.68 10.15 -1.21
N PRO A 33 -8.97 11.35 -0.68
CA PRO A 33 -9.61 12.41 -1.45
C PRO A 33 -8.66 12.97 -2.52
N ALA A 34 -9.23 13.51 -3.59
CA ALA A 34 -8.50 14.36 -4.51
C ALA A 34 -7.97 15.62 -3.78
N GLY A 35 -6.83 16.15 -4.23
CA GLY A 35 -6.24 17.32 -3.59
C GLY A 35 -4.87 17.65 -4.14
N ASN A 36 -4.08 18.35 -3.35
CA ASN A 36 -2.70 18.69 -3.73
C ASN A 36 -1.80 18.73 -2.49
N PHE A 37 -0.51 18.56 -2.73
CA PHE A 37 0.51 18.62 -1.69
C PHE A 37 1.86 19.04 -2.29
N TYR A 38 2.82 19.30 -1.42
CA TYR A 38 4.21 19.46 -1.81
C TYR A 38 4.95 18.13 -1.64
N MET A 39 5.42 17.58 -2.76
CA MET A 39 6.18 16.34 -2.84
C MET A 39 7.66 16.62 -2.70
N GLY A 40 8.35 15.76 -1.94
CA GLY A 40 9.78 15.91 -1.69
C GLY A 40 10.12 16.90 -0.58
N THR A 41 11.38 17.38 -0.58
CA THR A 41 11.94 18.33 0.39
C THR A 41 12.70 19.46 -0.30
N LEU A 42 13.11 20.47 0.47
CA LEU A 42 13.93 21.59 -0.05
C LEU A 42 15.38 21.20 -0.39
N GLY A 43 15.78 19.95 -0.08
CA GLY A 43 17.14 19.47 -0.35
C GLY A 43 18.17 19.99 0.63
N GLU A 44 17.73 20.42 1.80
CA GLU A 44 18.62 20.71 2.92
C GLU A 44 19.08 19.36 3.48
N ASP A 45 20.36 19.26 3.81
CA ASP A 45 21.02 18.01 4.25
C ASP A 45 21.33 16.99 3.13
N GLU A 46 21.57 15.75 3.49
CA GLU A 46 22.10 14.67 2.64
C GLU A 46 21.07 14.06 1.65
N ASN A 47 19.85 14.66 1.52
CA ASN A 47 18.72 14.03 0.80
C ASN A 47 18.47 14.69 -0.56
N TYR A 48 19.48 14.74 -1.40
CA TYR A 48 19.42 15.38 -2.72
C TYR A 48 18.40 14.77 -3.68
N ASP A 49 18.08 13.50 -3.52
CA ASP A 49 17.14 12.78 -4.37
C ASP A 49 15.67 13.06 -4.03
N GLU A 50 15.41 13.67 -2.87
CA GLU A 50 14.09 14.16 -2.46
C GLU A 50 13.81 15.59 -2.94
N ALA A 51 14.78 16.25 -3.58
CA ALA A 51 14.68 17.61 -4.11
C ALA A 51 14.57 17.62 -5.64
N PRO A 52 14.00 18.66 -6.22
CA PRO A 52 13.36 19.83 -5.57
C PRO A 52 11.97 19.49 -5.02
N MET A 53 11.58 20.16 -3.94
CA MET A 53 10.19 20.16 -3.48
C MET A 53 9.31 20.82 -4.54
N HIS A 54 8.28 20.14 -5.01
CA HIS A 54 7.41 20.62 -6.06
C HIS A 54 5.94 20.31 -5.75
N LYS A 55 5.03 21.06 -6.36
CA LYS A 55 3.61 20.90 -6.12
C LYS A 55 3.03 19.81 -7.00
N VAL A 56 2.27 18.89 -6.39
CA VAL A 56 1.58 17.78 -7.06
C VAL A 56 0.10 17.86 -6.79
N TYR A 57 -0.70 17.65 -7.84
CA TYR A 57 -2.15 17.53 -7.79
C TYR A 57 -2.54 16.07 -8.01
N ILE A 58 -3.34 15.53 -7.10
CA ILE A 58 -4.06 14.26 -7.25
C ILE A 58 -5.46 14.61 -7.72
N SER A 59 -5.74 14.42 -9.00
CA SER A 59 -6.93 14.99 -9.66
C SER A 59 -8.22 14.24 -9.32
N LYS A 60 -8.13 12.97 -8.88
CA LYS A 60 -9.27 12.11 -8.56
C LYS A 60 -9.06 11.39 -7.24
N PRO A 61 -10.13 11.11 -6.49
CA PRO A 61 -10.01 10.22 -5.35
C PRO A 61 -9.62 8.82 -5.81
N PHE A 62 -8.87 8.11 -4.97
CA PHE A 62 -8.48 6.71 -5.18
C PHE A 62 -8.59 5.95 -3.87
N LYS A 63 -8.59 4.62 -3.93
CA LYS A 63 -8.50 3.81 -2.73
C LYS A 63 -7.12 3.18 -2.61
N ILE A 64 -6.63 3.10 -1.38
CA ILE A 64 -5.33 2.47 -1.08
C ILE A 64 -5.50 1.46 0.05
N GLY A 65 -4.68 0.41 0.05
CA GLY A 65 -4.65 -0.58 1.13
C GLY A 65 -4.38 0.06 2.47
N LEU A 66 -5.18 -0.30 3.47
CA LEU A 66 -5.07 0.20 4.84
C LEU A 66 -3.68 -0.07 5.43
N THR A 67 -3.12 -1.22 5.06
CA THR A 67 -1.81 -1.73 5.43
C THR A 67 -1.09 -2.24 4.20
N GLU A 68 0.12 -2.72 4.37
CA GLU A 68 0.79 -3.57 3.39
C GLU A 68 0.02 -4.87 3.18
N VAL A 69 0.23 -5.53 2.05
CA VAL A 69 -0.32 -6.85 1.77
C VAL A 69 0.30 -7.87 2.73
N THR A 70 -0.54 -8.70 3.37
CA THR A 70 -0.08 -9.72 4.33
C THR A 70 0.27 -11.05 3.66
N ASN A 71 0.97 -11.91 4.37
CA ASN A 71 1.25 -13.28 3.95
C ASN A 71 -0.02 -14.04 3.57
N ALA A 72 -1.05 -14.01 4.44
CA ALA A 72 -2.31 -14.70 4.17
C ALA A 72 -2.98 -14.22 2.88
N GLN A 73 -2.95 -12.91 2.61
CA GLN A 73 -3.52 -12.32 1.40
C GLN A 73 -2.72 -12.71 0.15
N TYR A 74 -1.39 -12.59 0.21
CA TYR A 74 -0.52 -12.90 -0.90
C TYR A 74 -0.52 -14.39 -1.27
N GLU A 75 -0.59 -15.27 -0.30
CA GLU A 75 -0.59 -16.72 -0.50
C GLU A 75 -1.87 -17.26 -1.17
N LEU A 76 -2.96 -16.49 -1.18
CA LEU A 76 -4.13 -16.80 -2.02
C LEU A 76 -3.81 -16.69 -3.51
N PHE A 77 -2.86 -15.84 -3.88
CA PHE A 77 -2.32 -15.71 -5.23
C PHE A 77 -1.19 -16.71 -5.47
N CYS A 78 -0.23 -16.79 -4.56
CA CYS A 78 0.97 -17.60 -4.69
C CYS A 78 1.17 -18.52 -3.48
N PRO A 79 0.48 -19.71 -3.40
CA PRO A 79 0.58 -20.60 -2.25
C PRO A 79 2.01 -21.07 -1.94
N LYS A 80 2.87 -21.12 -2.97
CA LYS A 80 4.29 -21.51 -2.80
C LYS A 80 5.09 -20.51 -1.99
N HIS A 81 4.63 -19.25 -1.89
CA HIS A 81 5.31 -18.21 -1.11
C HIS A 81 5.41 -18.60 0.38
N LYS A 82 4.52 -19.43 0.87
CA LYS A 82 4.55 -19.96 2.25
C LYS A 82 5.89 -20.61 2.61
N LEU A 83 6.65 -21.11 1.64
CA LEU A 83 7.99 -21.67 1.85
C LEU A 83 9.05 -20.61 2.22
N LEU A 84 8.73 -19.34 2.05
CA LEU A 84 9.61 -18.21 2.40
C LEU A 84 9.29 -17.63 3.78
N ARG A 85 8.21 -18.06 4.43
CA ARG A 85 7.86 -17.61 5.78
C ARG A 85 8.98 -17.92 6.77
N GLY A 86 9.28 -16.98 7.64
CA GLY A 86 10.34 -17.11 8.63
C GLY A 86 11.77 -17.13 8.05
N LYS A 87 11.93 -16.96 6.75
CA LYS A 87 13.25 -16.86 6.12
C LYS A 87 14.00 -15.68 6.72
N ASN A 88 15.23 -15.90 7.13
CA ASN A 88 16.06 -14.93 7.86
C ASN A 88 15.44 -14.42 9.17
N GLY A 89 14.42 -15.11 9.72
CA GLY A 89 13.74 -14.74 10.96
C GLY A 89 12.62 -13.70 10.82
N PHE A 90 12.15 -13.42 9.60
CA PHE A 90 11.11 -12.39 9.33
C PHE A 90 9.87 -12.99 8.67
N SER A 91 8.72 -12.33 8.85
CA SER A 91 7.47 -12.61 8.16
C SER A 91 7.02 -14.07 8.25
N SER A 92 6.69 -14.53 9.47
CA SER A 92 6.31 -15.91 9.77
C SER A 92 4.79 -16.11 9.80
N GLU A 93 4.04 -15.10 10.27
CA GLU A 93 2.63 -15.21 10.59
C GLU A 93 1.73 -14.72 9.45
N ASP A 94 0.46 -15.09 9.52
CA ASP A 94 -0.55 -14.75 8.51
C ASP A 94 -0.78 -13.26 8.35
N ASP A 95 -0.72 -12.52 9.46
CA ASP A 95 -0.96 -11.08 9.56
C ASP A 95 0.31 -10.23 9.50
N GLU A 96 1.43 -10.82 9.12
CA GLU A 96 2.67 -10.09 8.85
C GLU A 96 2.75 -9.68 7.38
N ALA A 97 3.37 -8.51 7.13
CA ALA A 97 3.62 -8.02 5.79
C ALA A 97 4.37 -9.06 4.95
N VAL A 98 3.91 -9.31 3.74
CA VAL A 98 4.62 -10.18 2.80
C VAL A 98 5.94 -9.52 2.40
N VAL A 99 7.02 -10.30 2.42
CA VAL A 99 8.36 -9.89 2.00
C VAL A 99 8.95 -10.91 1.03
N PHE A 100 10.16 -10.69 0.53
CA PHE A 100 10.77 -11.51 -0.53
C PHE A 100 9.96 -11.54 -1.83
N VAL A 101 9.33 -10.43 -2.17
CA VAL A 101 8.58 -10.21 -3.40
C VAL A 101 9.33 -9.23 -4.30
N THR A 102 9.48 -9.58 -5.58
CA THR A 102 10.01 -8.68 -6.60
C THR A 102 8.95 -7.65 -7.01
N TYR A 103 9.35 -6.61 -7.74
CA TYR A 103 8.40 -5.68 -8.35
C TYR A 103 7.39 -6.42 -9.24
N GLN A 104 7.86 -7.36 -10.07
CA GLN A 104 7.01 -8.15 -10.96
C GLN A 104 6.04 -9.06 -10.18
N ASP A 105 6.48 -9.62 -9.04
CA ASP A 105 5.60 -10.41 -8.17
C ASP A 105 4.47 -9.55 -7.61
N ALA A 106 4.76 -8.31 -7.20
CA ALA A 106 3.76 -7.36 -6.69
C ALA A 106 2.77 -6.92 -7.79
N VAL A 107 3.24 -6.63 -8.99
CA VAL A 107 2.39 -6.32 -10.15
C VAL A 107 1.51 -7.51 -10.50
N ALA A 108 2.05 -8.72 -10.55
CA ALA A 108 1.28 -9.93 -10.84
C ALA A 108 0.19 -10.21 -9.80
N PHE A 109 0.44 -9.89 -8.52
CA PHE A 109 -0.59 -9.92 -7.48
C PHE A 109 -1.72 -8.93 -7.77
N CYS A 110 -1.40 -7.68 -8.14
CA CYS A 110 -2.39 -6.66 -8.51
C CYS A 110 -3.26 -7.12 -9.68
N ASP A 111 -2.64 -7.70 -10.72
CA ASP A 111 -3.34 -8.24 -11.88
C ASP A 111 -4.26 -9.43 -11.51
N TRP A 112 -3.80 -10.29 -10.62
CA TRP A 112 -4.62 -11.39 -10.11
C TRP A 112 -5.82 -10.86 -9.30
N LEU A 113 -5.59 -9.88 -8.42
CA LEU A 113 -6.65 -9.27 -7.62
C LEU A 113 -7.69 -8.56 -8.50
N THR A 114 -7.23 -7.87 -9.54
CA THR A 114 -8.08 -7.25 -10.58
C THR A 114 -9.02 -8.27 -11.21
N ARG A 115 -8.48 -9.41 -11.64
CA ARG A 115 -9.30 -10.49 -12.23
C ARG A 115 -10.25 -11.13 -11.21
N LYS A 116 -9.81 -11.25 -9.95
CA LYS A 116 -10.59 -11.87 -8.87
C LYS A 116 -11.79 -11.03 -8.45
N GLU A 117 -11.61 -9.72 -8.33
CA GLU A 117 -12.65 -8.82 -7.80
C GLU A 117 -13.37 -7.99 -8.86
N GLY A 118 -12.90 -8.00 -10.11
CA GLY A 118 -13.48 -7.22 -11.20
C GLY A 118 -13.31 -5.70 -11.04
N LYS A 119 -12.32 -5.27 -10.26
CA LYS A 119 -11.93 -3.89 -10.01
C LYS A 119 -10.47 -3.71 -10.43
N THR A 120 -10.06 -2.53 -10.85
CA THR A 120 -8.67 -2.29 -11.25
C THR A 120 -7.79 -2.08 -10.04
N TYR A 121 -6.78 -2.94 -9.86
CA TYR A 121 -5.76 -2.82 -8.83
C TYR A 121 -4.38 -2.65 -9.45
N ARG A 122 -3.54 -1.85 -8.81
CA ARG A 122 -2.15 -1.61 -9.18
C ARG A 122 -1.31 -1.22 -7.96
N LEU A 123 -0.02 -1.11 -8.13
CA LEU A 123 0.83 -0.44 -7.16
C LEU A 123 0.49 1.07 -7.11
N PRO A 124 0.70 1.75 -5.97
CA PRO A 124 0.62 3.20 -5.91
C PRO A 124 1.66 3.84 -6.83
N THR A 125 1.37 5.01 -7.40
CA THR A 125 2.45 5.86 -7.88
C THR A 125 3.23 6.40 -6.67
N GLU A 126 4.46 6.83 -6.89
CA GLU A 126 5.26 7.44 -5.84
C GLU A 126 4.55 8.65 -5.21
N ALA A 127 3.90 9.46 -6.05
CA ALA A 127 3.14 10.62 -5.61
C ALA A 127 1.89 10.26 -4.80
N GLU A 128 1.13 9.24 -5.21
CA GLU A 128 -0.02 8.75 -4.45
C GLU A 128 0.42 8.21 -3.08
N TRP A 129 1.55 7.50 -3.04
CA TRP A 129 2.09 6.96 -1.80
C TRP A 129 2.48 8.08 -0.82
N GLU A 130 3.26 9.10 -1.28
CA GLU A 130 3.68 10.20 -0.43
C GLU A 130 2.50 11.08 0.02
N TYR A 131 1.55 11.33 -0.88
CA TYR A 131 0.32 12.05 -0.57
C TYR A 131 -0.48 11.35 0.53
N ALA A 132 -0.65 10.04 0.40
CA ALA A 132 -1.35 9.21 1.38
C ALA A 132 -0.59 9.15 2.71
N CYS A 133 0.74 9.06 2.68
CA CYS A 133 1.60 9.08 3.86
C CYS A 133 1.47 10.40 4.63
N LYS A 134 1.55 11.52 3.94
CA LYS A 134 1.44 12.87 4.54
C LYS A 134 0.05 13.17 5.10
N ALA A 135 -1.00 12.57 4.57
CA ALA A 135 -2.38 12.74 5.03
C ALA A 135 -2.79 14.19 5.30
N GLY A 136 -2.42 15.10 4.40
CA GLY A 136 -2.69 16.54 4.50
C GLY A 136 -1.75 17.31 5.43
N ARG A 137 -0.70 16.69 5.94
CA ARG A 137 0.29 17.30 6.83
C ARG A 137 1.59 17.64 6.09
N TYR A 138 2.35 18.57 6.65
CA TYR A 138 3.67 18.97 6.14
C TYR A 138 4.82 18.41 6.97
N TRP A 139 4.54 17.47 7.87
CA TRP A 139 5.53 16.92 8.80
C TRP A 139 6.50 15.95 8.10
N ASN A 140 7.69 15.85 8.66
CA ASN A 140 8.71 14.90 8.19
C ASN A 140 8.26 13.45 8.35
N PHE A 141 7.55 13.15 9.43
CA PHE A 141 6.95 11.84 9.69
C PHE A 141 5.43 11.95 9.58
N TYR A 142 4.77 10.88 9.27
CA TYR A 142 3.34 10.90 8.98
C TYR A 142 2.43 11.25 10.18
N MET A 143 2.99 11.35 11.39
CA MET A 143 2.22 11.71 12.59
C MET A 143 2.69 13.00 13.27
N ASP A 144 3.99 13.36 13.13
CA ASP A 144 4.60 14.53 13.77
C ASP A 144 5.99 14.77 13.18
N ASP A 145 6.68 15.83 13.63
CA ASP A 145 8.10 16.08 13.30
C ASP A 145 9.05 15.07 13.98
N LYS A 146 8.54 14.21 14.85
CA LYS A 146 9.29 13.14 15.52
C LYS A 146 8.58 11.80 15.38
N LEU A 147 9.35 10.77 15.11
CA LEU A 147 8.82 9.41 15.11
C LEU A 147 8.31 9.05 16.52
N PRO A 148 7.06 8.61 16.70
CA PRO A 148 6.53 8.24 18.01
C PRO A 148 7.37 7.16 18.69
N ALA A 149 7.47 7.22 20.03
CA ALA A 149 8.28 6.27 20.80
C ALA A 149 7.87 4.79 20.60
N ALA A 150 6.60 4.53 20.25
CA ALA A 150 6.12 3.18 19.92
C ALA A 150 6.81 2.61 18.67
N TRP A 151 7.12 3.43 17.68
CA TRP A 151 7.85 3.06 16.47
C TRP A 151 9.30 2.74 16.74
N GLN A 152 9.91 3.48 17.65
CA GLN A 152 11.32 3.27 18.04
C GLN A 152 11.56 1.87 18.62
N LYS A 153 10.54 1.26 19.24
CA LYS A 153 10.64 -0.08 19.80
C LYS A 153 10.62 -1.19 18.75
N ASN A 154 10.05 -0.92 17.59
CA ASN A 154 9.94 -1.88 16.48
C ASN A 154 11.12 -1.77 15.49
N GLN A 155 12.01 -0.81 15.67
CA GLN A 155 13.21 -0.72 14.86
C GLN A 155 14.26 -1.71 15.35
N VAL A 156 14.79 -2.51 14.46
CA VAL A 156 15.97 -3.34 14.75
C VAL A 156 17.18 -2.42 14.87
N ILE A 157 17.48 -2.02 16.09
CA ILE A 157 18.82 -1.54 16.38
C ILE A 157 19.72 -2.75 16.17
N ALA A 158 20.71 -2.66 15.30
CA ALA A 158 21.55 -3.71 14.73
C ALA A 158 22.23 -4.71 15.72
N ALA A 159 21.82 -4.79 16.97
CA ALA A 159 22.43 -5.57 18.04
C ALA A 159 21.51 -6.62 18.70
N THR A 160 20.26 -6.78 18.28
CA THR A 160 19.37 -7.78 18.91
C THR A 160 18.99 -8.89 17.94
N PRO A 161 19.40 -10.14 18.21
CA PRO A 161 19.12 -11.30 17.35
C PRO A 161 17.69 -11.86 17.57
N LYS A 162 16.70 -11.03 17.90
CA LYS A 162 15.31 -11.50 17.99
C LYS A 162 14.63 -11.32 16.64
N PRO A 163 13.90 -12.36 16.16
CA PRO A 163 12.98 -12.17 15.03
C PRO A 163 12.03 -11.01 15.35
N LEU A 164 12.02 -10.00 14.49
CA LEU A 164 11.07 -8.90 14.60
C LEU A 164 9.77 -9.35 13.94
N SER A 165 8.65 -9.14 14.62
CA SER A 165 7.34 -9.30 13.99
C SER A 165 7.09 -8.16 13.01
N LEU A 166 6.71 -8.52 11.78
CA LEU A 166 6.28 -7.59 10.73
C LEU A 166 4.74 -7.51 10.65
N ARG A 167 4.05 -7.74 11.76
CA ARG A 167 2.61 -7.60 11.84
C ARG A 167 2.17 -6.22 11.42
N VAL A 168 1.20 -6.18 10.50
CA VAL A 168 0.64 -4.92 10.03
C VAL A 168 -0.25 -4.28 11.11
N ALA A 169 -0.45 -2.96 11.01
CA ALA A 169 -1.29 -2.17 11.94
C ALA A 169 -0.89 -2.25 13.42
N GLN A 170 0.42 -2.38 13.71
CA GLN A 170 0.92 -2.37 15.08
C GLN A 170 1.23 -0.96 15.60
N THR A 171 1.18 0.03 14.73
CA THR A 171 1.42 1.44 15.04
C THR A 171 0.13 2.23 14.85
N PRO A 172 -0.02 3.41 15.49
CA PRO A 172 -1.18 4.26 15.24
C PRO A 172 -1.27 4.65 13.77
N PRO A 173 -2.49 4.74 13.18
CA PRO A 173 -2.65 5.19 11.80
C PRO A 173 -2.38 6.69 11.67
N ASN A 174 -2.13 7.16 10.44
CA ASN A 174 -2.12 8.58 10.14
C ASN A 174 -3.55 9.18 10.17
N ASP A 175 -3.66 10.49 9.93
CA ASP A 175 -4.95 11.19 9.98
C ASP A 175 -5.98 10.69 8.96
N TRP A 176 -5.54 9.97 7.93
CA TRP A 176 -6.44 9.32 6.96
C TRP A 176 -6.68 7.84 7.25
N GLY A 177 -6.17 7.32 8.37
CA GLY A 177 -6.39 5.94 8.80
C GLY A 177 -5.43 4.91 8.23
N LEU A 178 -4.34 5.31 7.58
CA LEU A 178 -3.34 4.42 7.00
C LEU A 178 -2.28 4.03 8.05
N TYR A 179 -1.95 2.75 8.09
CA TYR A 179 -0.96 2.19 9.00
C TYR A 179 0.39 1.99 8.32
N ASP A 180 1.43 1.95 9.12
CA ASP A 180 2.77 1.51 8.81
C ASP A 180 3.43 2.26 7.63
N MET A 181 3.01 3.52 7.39
CA MET A 181 3.53 4.35 6.29
C MET A 181 5.01 4.76 6.46
N CYS A 182 5.61 4.51 7.62
CA CYS A 182 7.02 4.80 7.90
C CYS A 182 7.63 3.66 8.69
N GLY A 183 8.29 2.73 8.04
CA GLY A 183 8.89 1.54 8.68
C GLY A 183 8.14 0.25 8.31
N ASN A 184 8.24 -0.77 9.11
CA ASN A 184 7.79 -2.12 8.87
C ASN A 184 8.46 -2.73 7.63
N VAL A 185 7.93 -2.51 6.42
CA VAL A 185 8.60 -2.91 5.17
C VAL A 185 8.62 -1.76 4.16
N GLU A 186 9.65 -1.69 3.33
CA GLU A 186 9.67 -0.83 2.17
C GLU A 186 8.61 -1.29 1.17
N GLU A 187 7.97 -0.34 0.50
CA GLU A 187 6.86 -0.62 -0.39
C GLU A 187 7.17 -0.26 -1.82
N TRP A 188 7.02 -1.24 -2.72
CA TRP A 188 7.12 -1.01 -4.16
C TRP A 188 6.12 0.04 -4.63
N CYS A 189 6.61 1.01 -5.40
CA CYS A 189 5.81 1.96 -6.16
C CYS A 189 5.90 1.68 -7.67
N LEU A 190 4.92 2.20 -8.42
CA LEU A 190 4.82 1.99 -9.86
C LEU A 190 5.99 2.63 -10.64
N ASP A 191 6.54 3.72 -10.10
CA ASP A 191 7.43 4.63 -10.79
C ASP A 191 8.82 4.05 -10.98
N TRP A 192 9.44 4.37 -12.13
CA TRP A 192 10.88 4.28 -12.27
C TRP A 192 11.56 5.39 -11.47
N TYR A 193 12.64 5.03 -10.78
CA TYR A 193 13.41 5.97 -9.99
C TYR A 193 14.18 6.94 -10.89
N GLY A 194 14.07 8.24 -10.60
CA GLY A 194 14.77 9.30 -11.28
C GLY A 194 14.66 10.63 -10.54
N PRO A 195 15.38 11.68 -10.97
CA PRO A 195 15.32 12.98 -10.30
C PRO A 195 13.95 13.63 -10.42
N TYR A 196 13.55 14.37 -9.39
CA TYR A 196 12.34 15.18 -9.48
C TYR A 196 12.50 16.34 -10.46
N ILE A 197 11.38 16.77 -11.03
CA ILE A 197 11.33 17.89 -11.98
C ILE A 197 10.76 19.10 -11.22
N ASP A 198 11.48 20.24 -11.29
CA ASP A 198 11.07 21.50 -10.65
C ASP A 198 9.92 22.17 -11.41
N LYS A 199 8.75 21.56 -11.32
CA LYS A 199 7.49 22.12 -11.85
C LYS A 199 6.29 21.45 -11.20
N GLU A 200 5.14 22.13 -11.23
CA GLU A 200 3.86 21.54 -10.84
C GLU A 200 3.50 20.36 -11.76
N GLN A 201 2.96 19.29 -11.16
CA GLN A 201 2.56 18.09 -11.88
C GLN A 201 1.14 17.68 -11.46
N THR A 202 0.42 17.03 -12.37
CA THR A 202 -0.89 16.43 -12.09
C THR A 202 -0.81 14.95 -12.37
N ASP A 203 -1.18 14.12 -11.37
CA ASP A 203 -1.16 12.65 -11.41
C ASP A 203 0.14 12.09 -12.01
N PRO A 204 1.32 12.47 -11.50
CA PRO A 204 2.58 11.98 -12.06
C PRO A 204 2.71 10.46 -11.88
N VAL A 205 3.28 9.81 -12.88
CA VAL A 205 3.57 8.35 -12.90
C VAL A 205 5.07 8.06 -13.03
N GLY A 206 5.91 9.06 -12.78
CA GLY A 206 7.35 8.96 -12.92
C GLY A 206 7.83 8.85 -14.37
N TYR A 207 9.01 8.29 -14.55
CA TYR A 207 9.63 8.09 -15.85
C TYR A 207 9.04 6.89 -16.58
N SER A 208 9.08 6.90 -17.93
CA SER A 208 8.57 5.80 -18.77
C SER A 208 9.46 4.56 -18.72
N ASP A 209 10.75 4.74 -18.42
CA ASP A 209 11.76 3.69 -18.33
C ASP A 209 12.81 4.04 -17.26
N GLY A 210 13.64 3.07 -16.88
CA GLY A 210 14.68 3.24 -15.88
C GLY A 210 15.37 1.93 -15.55
N ILE A 211 16.33 1.98 -14.63
CA ILE A 211 17.07 0.82 -14.16
C ILE A 211 16.48 0.28 -12.85
N ALA A 212 16.01 1.18 -11.98
CA ALA A 212 15.47 0.85 -10.67
C ALA A 212 14.06 1.41 -10.48
N ARG A 213 13.23 0.71 -9.69
CA ARG A 213 11.91 1.16 -9.25
C ARG A 213 12.02 1.89 -7.93
N VAL A 214 11.07 2.79 -7.70
CA VAL A 214 10.94 3.47 -6.40
C VAL A 214 10.41 2.50 -5.35
N THR A 215 11.04 2.53 -4.16
CA THR A 215 10.42 2.01 -2.94
C THR A 215 10.31 3.14 -1.91
N ARG A 216 9.32 3.05 -1.04
CA ARG A 216 8.95 4.10 -0.09
C ARG A 216 8.75 3.53 1.32
N GLY A 217 8.74 4.43 2.33
CA GLY A 217 8.41 4.12 3.72
C GLY A 217 9.60 3.67 4.57
N GLY A 218 10.63 3.11 3.96
CA GLY A 218 11.69 2.44 4.70
C GLY A 218 11.19 1.16 5.39
N SER A 219 12.05 0.44 6.04
CA SER A 219 11.75 -0.86 6.66
C SER A 219 12.10 -0.90 8.14
N HIS A 220 11.82 -2.03 8.77
CA HIS A 220 12.24 -2.35 10.13
C HIS A 220 13.76 -2.22 10.37
N ASN A 221 14.57 -2.22 9.33
CA ASN A 221 16.03 -2.08 9.38
C ASN A 221 16.53 -0.72 8.92
N THR A 222 15.65 0.18 8.54
CA THR A 222 16.02 1.53 8.08
C THR A 222 16.28 2.44 9.29
N PRO A 223 17.42 3.15 9.35
CA PRO A 223 17.67 4.12 10.40
C PRO A 223 16.56 5.17 10.50
N MET A 224 16.16 5.52 11.72
CA MET A 224 15.01 6.39 11.99
C MET A 224 15.02 7.71 11.22
N LYS A 225 16.18 8.31 10.99
CA LYS A 225 16.32 9.56 10.23
C LYS A 225 15.82 9.45 8.78
N TYR A 226 15.73 8.24 8.23
CA TYR A 226 15.23 7.95 6.89
C TYR A 226 13.80 7.42 6.86
N LEU A 227 13.11 7.29 8.01
CA LEU A 227 11.70 6.91 8.07
C LEU A 227 10.77 8.13 7.87
N ARG A 228 11.17 9.03 6.98
CA ARG A 228 10.42 10.26 6.67
C ARG A 228 9.48 10.04 5.48
N SER A 229 8.38 10.77 5.44
CA SER A 229 7.40 10.69 4.36
C SER A 229 7.99 10.97 2.97
N ALA A 230 9.00 11.84 2.89
CA ALA A 230 9.67 12.19 1.65
C ALA A 230 10.81 11.24 1.26
N ASN A 231 11.29 10.40 2.19
CA ASN A 231 12.40 9.47 1.90
C ASN A 231 12.02 8.50 0.79
N ARG A 232 12.92 8.33 -0.15
CA ARG A 232 12.77 7.46 -1.31
C ARG A 232 14.01 6.59 -1.48
N MET A 233 13.79 5.39 -1.99
CA MET A 233 14.85 4.45 -2.29
C MET A 233 14.72 3.94 -3.73
N ALA A 234 15.85 3.53 -4.30
CA ALA A 234 15.93 2.90 -5.62
C ALA A 234 16.28 1.42 -5.45
N MET A 235 15.46 0.53 -6.03
CA MET A 235 15.68 -0.90 -5.96
C MET A 235 15.54 -1.55 -7.33
N LEU A 236 16.42 -2.50 -7.69
CA LEU A 236 16.30 -3.23 -8.94
C LEU A 236 15.01 -4.05 -8.95
N PRO A 237 14.25 -4.07 -10.06
CA PRO A 237 12.95 -4.74 -10.12
C PRO A 237 12.98 -6.23 -9.79
N GLU A 238 14.13 -6.89 -9.95
CA GLU A 238 14.35 -8.31 -9.69
C GLU A 238 14.77 -8.60 -8.24
N ASP A 239 15.14 -7.56 -7.49
CA ASP A 239 15.57 -7.72 -6.09
C ASP A 239 14.39 -8.12 -5.21
N LYS A 240 14.70 -8.96 -4.23
CA LYS A 240 13.76 -9.40 -3.20
C LYS A 240 14.48 -9.78 -1.93
N HIS A 241 14.09 -9.18 -0.84
CA HIS A 241 14.67 -9.46 0.48
C HIS A 241 13.67 -9.23 1.61
N ALA A 242 14.11 -9.44 2.86
CA ALA A 242 13.25 -9.41 4.04
C ALA A 242 12.72 -8.00 4.41
N MET A 243 13.12 -6.97 3.67
CA MET A 243 12.78 -5.57 3.98
C MET A 243 11.72 -4.99 3.04
N THR A 244 11.35 -5.71 1.97
CA THR A 244 10.51 -5.15 0.90
C THR A 244 9.25 -5.95 0.68
N GLY A 245 8.13 -5.26 0.78
CA GLY A 245 6.78 -5.69 0.48
C GLY A 245 6.07 -4.66 -0.41
N PHE A 246 4.76 -4.53 -0.28
CA PHE A 246 3.98 -3.56 -1.05
C PHE A 246 2.56 -3.39 -0.47
N ARG A 247 1.93 -2.29 -0.83
CA ARG A 247 0.46 -2.11 -0.72
C ARG A 247 -0.15 -1.88 -2.08
N VAL A 248 -1.47 -1.96 -2.18
CA VAL A 248 -2.19 -1.83 -3.46
C VAL A 248 -3.04 -0.58 -3.49
N VAL A 249 -3.28 -0.07 -4.69
CA VAL A 249 -4.25 0.99 -5.01
C VAL A 249 -5.34 0.40 -5.87
N GLN A 250 -6.59 0.76 -5.60
CA GLN A 250 -7.74 0.57 -6.47
C GLN A 250 -8.03 1.87 -7.20
N ALA A 251 -7.93 1.86 -8.52
CA ALA A 251 -8.18 3.00 -9.40
C ALA A 251 -9.66 3.08 -9.83
#